data_42b01f822885ebf3fc03c6751bf66266
#
_entry.id   42b01f822885ebf3fc03c6751bf66266
#
_cell.length_a   1.000
_cell.length_b   1.000
_cell.length_c   1.000
_cell.angle_alpha   90.00
_cell.angle_beta   90.00
_cell.angle_gamma   90.00
#
_symmetry.space_group_name_H-M   'P 1'
#
loop_
_entity.id
_entity.type
_entity.pdbx_description
1 polymer ?
#
loop_
_entity_poly.entity_id
_entity_poly.type
_entity_poly.pdbx_seq_one_letter_code
_entity_poly.pdbx_strand_id
1 'polypeptide(L)'
;MTQTSPEPDAGGAAVPRPALAPTAAQTTAENPWPLRQLSVKVGEYVARMSPLWVEGEIVQLNRRPGAGLSFMTLRDVDVDMSFSVPVREHVLRALPVEPVAGARVVVHAKPTFWTKRGSLQLEADDIRPVGS
;
A
#
# COMPACT_ATOMS: atom_id res chain seq x y z
N MET A 1 -33.52 2.34 2.46
CA MET A 1 -33.51 1.87 2.22
C MET A 1 -33.69 1.42 1.78
N THR A 2 -33.56 1.32 1.53
CA THR A 2 -33.65 0.82 1.03
C THR A 2 -33.60 0.40 0.33
N GLN A 3 -33.59 0.39 -0.11
CA GLN A 3 -33.47 -0.23 -0.73
C GLN A 3 -33.56 -0.82 -1.03
N THR A 4 -33.88 -1.05 -1.30
CA THR A 4 -34.08 -1.88 -1.79
C THR A 4 -34.11 -2.28 -2.51
N SER A 5 -34.29 -2.46 -2.92
CA SER A 5 -34.33 -3.12 -3.68
C SER A 5 -34.38 -3.50 -4.29
N PRO A 6 -34.55 -3.64 -4.77
CA PRO A 6 -34.62 -4.31 -5.47
C PRO A 6 -34.43 -4.83 -6.07
N GLU A 7 -34.67 -5.19 -6.52
CA GLU A 7 -34.55 -5.90 -7.20
C GLU A 7 -34.42 -6.11 -8.03
N PRO A 8 -34.23 -6.27 -8.23
CA PRO A 8 -34.04 -6.38 -9.23
C PRO A 8 -34.33 -6.47 -10.16
N ASP A 9 -34.38 -6.39 -10.44
CA ASP A 9 -34.79 -6.46 -11.30
C ASP A 9 -34.94 -7.23 -11.93
N ALA A 10 -35.30 -7.35 -11.35
CA ALA A 10 -35.45 -8.29 -12.05
C ALA A 10 -35.70 -8.36 -13.32
N GLY A 11 -35.44 -9.08 -13.60
CA GLY A 11 -35.54 -9.34 -14.81
C GLY A 11 -36.07 -8.38 -15.68
N GLY A 12 -36.62 -7.68 -15.30
CA GLY A 12 -37.03 -6.72 -16.18
C GLY A 12 -35.89 -6.04 -16.76
N ALA A 13 -36.04 -5.38 -17.74
CA ALA A 13 -35.01 -4.59 -18.29
C ALA A 13 -34.46 -3.70 -17.20
N ALA A 14 -33.23 -3.92 -16.85
CA ALA A 14 -32.59 -3.09 -15.89
C ALA A 14 -32.50 -1.69 -16.44
N VAL A 15 -32.75 -0.73 -15.59
CA VAL A 15 -32.46 0.66 -15.94
C VAL A 15 -30.93 0.77 -16.04
N PRO A 16 -30.40 1.27 -17.16
CA PRO A 16 -28.97 1.40 -17.28
C PRO A 16 -28.41 2.27 -16.17
N ARG A 17 -27.35 1.81 -15.56
CA ARG A 17 -26.68 2.61 -14.56
C ARG A 17 -25.90 3.71 -15.24
N PRO A 18 -25.85 4.89 -14.65
CA PRO A 18 -24.96 5.91 -15.16
C PRO A 18 -23.54 5.40 -15.16
N ALA A 19 -22.77 5.84 -16.10
CA ALA A 19 -21.35 5.52 -16.11
C ALA A 19 -20.70 6.10 -14.87
N LEU A 20 -19.62 5.45 -14.42
CA LEU A 20 -18.86 5.98 -13.32
C LEU A 20 -18.30 7.35 -13.70
N ALA A 21 -18.29 8.26 -12.74
CA ALA A 21 -17.68 9.57 -12.95
C ALA A 21 -16.21 9.37 -13.33
N PRO A 22 -15.70 10.08 -14.33
CA PRO A 22 -14.32 9.90 -14.76
C PRO A 22 -13.30 10.37 -13.74
N THR A 23 -13.65 11.32 -12.88
CA THR A 23 -12.75 11.83 -11.86
C THR A 23 -13.45 11.86 -10.52
N ALA A 24 -12.65 11.91 -9.45
CA ALA A 24 -13.18 12.00 -8.10
C ALA A 24 -14.04 13.25 -7.90
N ALA A 25 -13.62 14.37 -8.50
CA ALA A 25 -14.34 15.62 -8.35
C ALA A 25 -15.74 15.59 -8.98
N GLN A 26 -15.96 14.68 -9.91
CA GLN A 26 -17.24 14.55 -10.59
C GLN A 26 -18.19 13.57 -9.90
N THR A 27 -17.75 12.93 -8.83
CA THR A 27 -18.66 12.06 -8.06
C THR A 27 -19.68 12.93 -7.31
N THR A 28 -20.86 12.36 -7.12
CA THR A 28 -21.92 13.01 -6.34
C THR A 28 -22.55 11.97 -5.43
N ALA A 29 -23.34 12.42 -4.50
CA ALA A 29 -24.07 11.50 -3.65
C ALA A 29 -25.00 10.58 -4.43
N GLU A 30 -25.51 11.06 -5.58
CA GLU A 30 -26.38 10.28 -6.45
C GLU A 30 -25.62 9.41 -7.43
N ASN A 31 -24.36 9.73 -7.70
CA ASN A 31 -23.51 8.93 -8.57
C ASN A 31 -22.12 8.77 -7.96
N PRO A 32 -22.05 8.02 -6.85
CA PRO A 32 -20.76 7.82 -6.16
C PRO A 32 -19.93 6.77 -6.86
N TRP A 33 -18.64 6.79 -6.59
CA TRP A 33 -17.79 5.67 -6.95
C TRP A 33 -18.06 4.50 -6.00
N PRO A 34 -18.10 3.27 -6.51
CA PRO A 34 -17.96 2.13 -5.61
C PRO A 34 -16.57 2.18 -4.98
N LEU A 35 -16.45 1.63 -3.78
CA LEU A 35 -15.20 1.71 -3.03
C LEU A 35 -14.02 1.15 -3.82
N ARG A 36 -14.25 0.08 -4.59
CA ARG A 36 -13.20 -0.52 -5.41
C ARG A 36 -12.62 0.47 -6.43
N GLN A 37 -13.43 1.42 -6.92
CA GLN A 37 -12.95 2.41 -7.87
C GLN A 37 -11.99 3.38 -7.20
N LEU A 38 -12.27 3.78 -5.96
CA LEU A 38 -11.34 4.60 -5.20
C LEU A 38 -10.01 3.87 -5.01
N SER A 39 -10.09 2.59 -4.65
CA SER A 39 -8.89 1.78 -4.44
C SER A 39 -8.03 1.72 -5.70
N VAL A 40 -8.66 1.51 -6.86
CA VAL A 40 -7.93 1.49 -8.13
C VAL A 40 -7.27 2.83 -8.40
N LYS A 41 -7.99 3.93 -8.16
CA LYS A 41 -7.45 5.27 -8.43
C LYS A 41 -6.28 5.61 -7.50
N VAL A 42 -6.41 5.28 -6.22
CA VAL A 42 -5.29 5.49 -5.29
C VAL A 42 -4.09 4.67 -5.72
N GLY A 43 -4.32 3.41 -6.11
CA GLY A 43 -3.24 2.56 -6.60
C GLY A 43 -2.53 3.15 -7.82
N GLU A 44 -3.29 3.76 -8.73
CA GLU A 44 -2.70 4.40 -9.91
C GLU A 44 -1.82 5.59 -9.52
N TYR A 45 -2.26 6.42 -8.58
CA TYR A 45 -1.45 7.54 -8.10
C TYR A 45 -0.17 7.05 -7.43
N VAL A 46 -0.30 6.05 -6.56
CA VAL A 46 0.86 5.53 -5.84
C VAL A 46 1.85 4.90 -6.82
N ALA A 47 1.35 4.20 -7.84
CA ALA A 47 2.21 3.56 -8.83
C ALA A 47 3.08 4.55 -9.61
N ARG A 48 2.67 5.82 -9.67
CA ARG A 48 3.45 6.85 -10.36
C ARG A 48 4.54 7.46 -9.50
N MET A 49 4.54 7.18 -8.21
CA MET A 49 5.58 7.72 -7.33
C MET A 49 6.90 7.05 -7.65
N SER A 50 7.95 7.84 -7.66
CA SER A 50 9.30 7.31 -7.88
C SER A 50 9.77 6.54 -6.67
N PRO A 51 10.65 5.55 -6.85
CA PRO A 51 11.38 5.00 -5.71
C PRO A 51 12.18 6.10 -5.03
N LEU A 52 12.36 5.97 -3.74
CA LEU A 52 13.03 7.01 -2.96
C LEU A 52 13.78 6.39 -1.79
N TRP A 53 14.69 7.17 -1.22
CA TRP A 53 15.35 6.81 0.02
C TRP A 53 14.60 7.43 1.18
N VAL A 54 14.32 6.64 2.21
CA VAL A 54 13.70 7.13 3.44
C VAL A 54 14.52 6.66 4.62
N GLU A 55 14.50 7.43 5.68
CA GLU A 55 15.21 7.10 6.92
C GLU A 55 14.20 6.74 8.00
N GLY A 56 14.52 5.72 8.78
CA GLY A 56 13.66 5.34 9.89
C GLY A 56 14.37 4.34 10.79
N GLU A 57 13.65 3.89 11.78
CA GLU A 57 14.12 2.90 12.73
C GLU A 57 13.34 1.61 12.54
N ILE A 58 14.05 0.48 12.50
CA ILE A 58 13.38 -0.82 12.40
C ILE A 58 12.75 -1.14 13.75
N VAL A 59 11.43 -1.28 13.76
CA VAL A 59 10.72 -1.72 14.96
C VAL A 59 10.77 -3.24 15.04
N GLN A 60 10.58 -3.89 13.89
CA GLN A 60 10.41 -5.33 13.86
C GLN A 60 10.71 -5.82 12.46
N LEU A 61 11.32 -6.99 12.37
CA LEU A 61 11.54 -7.68 11.11
C LEU A 61 11.05 -9.11 11.26
N ASN A 62 9.97 -9.44 10.56
CA ASN A 62 9.44 -10.80 10.54
C ASN A 62 10.00 -11.50 9.32
N ARG A 63 11.13 -12.17 9.52
CA ARG A 63 11.78 -12.90 8.45
C ARG A 63 11.13 -14.27 8.31
N ARG A 64 10.78 -14.60 7.07
CA ARG A 64 10.12 -15.87 6.76
C ARG A 64 10.97 -16.65 5.77
N PRO A 65 11.92 -17.45 6.26
CA PRO A 65 12.76 -18.23 5.37
C PRO A 65 11.91 -19.14 4.49
N GLY A 66 12.23 -19.17 3.20
CA GLY A 66 11.50 -19.99 2.25
C GLY A 66 10.23 -19.38 1.72
N ALA A 67 9.75 -18.28 2.28
CA ALA A 67 8.52 -17.64 1.81
C ALA A 67 8.77 -16.62 0.71
N GLY A 68 10.02 -16.25 0.47
CA GLY A 68 10.38 -15.29 -0.57
C GLY A 68 10.16 -13.84 -0.20
N LEU A 69 9.35 -13.56 0.80
CA LEU A 69 8.99 -12.20 1.19
C LEU A 69 8.95 -12.12 2.71
N SER A 70 9.66 -11.15 3.26
CA SER A 70 9.63 -10.84 4.67
C SER A 70 9.03 -9.46 4.87
N PHE A 71 8.61 -9.16 6.10
CA PHE A 71 7.97 -7.87 6.41
C PHE A 71 8.71 -7.19 7.53
N MET A 72 9.00 -5.92 7.31
CA MET A 72 9.65 -5.07 8.29
C MET A 72 8.70 -3.94 8.63
N THR A 73 8.71 -3.49 9.89
CA THR A 73 8.01 -2.28 10.28
C THR A 73 9.05 -1.20 10.48
N LEU A 74 8.91 -0.11 9.74
CA LEU A 74 9.81 1.04 9.81
C LEU A 74 9.06 2.20 10.40
N ARG A 75 9.63 2.84 11.44
CA ARG A 75 9.00 3.97 12.10
C ARG A 75 9.85 5.22 11.94
N ASP A 76 9.17 6.37 11.94
CA ASP A 76 9.87 7.64 11.99
C ASP A 76 10.60 7.78 13.33
N VAL A 77 11.77 8.41 13.33
CA VAL A 77 12.57 8.52 14.55
C VAL A 77 12.04 9.59 15.50
N ASP A 78 11.24 10.53 15.02
CA ASP A 78 10.81 11.68 15.81
C ASP A 78 9.32 11.72 16.10
N VAL A 79 8.50 11.13 15.23
CA VAL A 79 7.04 11.18 15.40
C VAL A 79 6.47 9.77 15.37
N ASP A 80 5.27 9.62 15.91
CA ASP A 80 4.61 8.33 16.00
C ASP A 80 3.92 7.99 14.69
N MET A 81 4.67 7.42 13.77
CA MET A 81 4.13 6.88 12.52
C MET A 81 5.02 5.77 12.00
N SER A 82 4.44 4.83 11.32
CA SER A 82 5.18 3.71 10.78
C SER A 82 4.57 3.21 9.47
N PHE A 83 5.40 2.53 8.68
CA PHE A 83 4.99 1.88 7.44
C PHE A 83 5.40 0.41 7.48
N SER A 84 4.59 -0.42 6.84
CA SER A 84 4.97 -1.79 6.55
C SER A 84 5.89 -1.79 5.33
N VAL A 85 6.99 -2.54 5.43
CA VAL A 85 8.02 -2.59 4.40
C VAL A 85 8.23 -4.05 4.00
N PRO A 86 7.58 -4.52 2.93
CA PRO A 86 7.89 -5.85 2.42
C PRO A 86 9.27 -5.86 1.79
N VAL A 87 10.03 -6.93 2.04
CA VAL A 87 11.40 -7.09 1.56
C VAL A 87 11.56 -8.50 1.02
N ARG A 88 11.98 -8.63 -0.23
CA ARG A 88 12.20 -9.93 -0.83
C ARG A 88 13.44 -10.58 -0.26
N GLU A 89 13.42 -11.90 -0.17
CA GLU A 89 14.50 -12.64 0.43
C GLU A 89 15.85 -12.37 -0.24
N HIS A 90 15.87 -12.25 -1.56
CA HIS A 90 17.12 -11.99 -2.26
C HIS A 90 17.72 -10.63 -1.89
N VAL A 91 16.88 -9.66 -1.56
CA VAL A 91 17.35 -8.35 -1.10
C VAL A 91 18.02 -8.49 0.26
N LEU A 92 17.36 -9.20 1.18
CA LEU A 92 17.92 -9.42 2.52
C LEU A 92 19.25 -10.16 2.45
N ARG A 93 19.35 -11.17 1.59
CA ARG A 93 20.59 -11.96 1.48
C ARG A 93 21.73 -11.16 0.87
N ALA A 94 21.43 -10.14 0.07
CA ALA A 94 22.45 -9.33 -0.56
C ALA A 94 23.00 -8.24 0.35
N LEU A 95 22.36 -7.99 1.51
CA LEU A 95 22.80 -6.93 2.40
C LEU A 95 24.10 -7.32 3.09
N PRO A 96 25.07 -6.39 3.22
CA PRO A 96 26.31 -6.69 3.92
C PRO A 96 26.12 -6.84 5.42
N VAL A 97 25.05 -6.26 5.98
CA VAL A 97 24.77 -6.32 7.41
C VAL A 97 23.32 -6.75 7.58
N GLU A 98 23.09 -7.70 8.46
CA GLU A 98 21.72 -8.16 8.75
C GLU A 98 20.94 -7.06 9.46
N PRO A 99 19.78 -6.66 8.95
CA PRO A 99 18.97 -5.64 9.64
C PRO A 99 18.38 -6.20 10.91
N VAL A 100 18.43 -5.40 11.98
CA VAL A 100 17.92 -5.82 13.29
C VAL A 100 17.01 -4.77 13.87
N ALA A 101 16.08 -5.21 14.72
CA ALA A 101 15.17 -4.30 15.42
C ALA A 101 15.99 -3.30 16.24
N GLY A 102 15.55 -2.06 16.26
CA GLY A 102 16.21 -0.96 16.93
C GLY A 102 17.25 -0.23 16.09
N ALA A 103 17.61 -0.78 14.92
CA ALA A 103 18.61 -0.15 14.07
C ALA A 103 18.00 1.01 13.30
N ARG A 104 18.78 2.07 13.18
CA ARG A 104 18.43 3.21 12.32
C ARG A 104 19.00 2.98 10.94
N VAL A 105 18.16 3.08 9.93
CA VAL A 105 18.52 2.70 8.57
C VAL A 105 17.99 3.72 7.57
N VAL A 106 18.60 3.71 6.38
CA VAL A 106 17.99 4.31 5.19
C VAL A 106 17.57 3.18 4.28
N VAL A 107 16.39 3.30 3.68
CA VAL A 107 15.78 2.26 2.88
C VAL A 107 15.45 2.85 1.53
N HIS A 108 15.91 2.18 0.47
CA HIS A 108 15.47 2.51 -0.87
C HIS A 108 14.23 1.70 -1.17
N ALA A 109 13.12 2.37 -1.44
CA ALA A 109 11.84 1.70 -1.56
C ALA A 109 10.94 2.41 -2.56
N LYS A 110 10.02 1.64 -3.11
CA LYS A 110 8.95 2.18 -3.94
C LYS A 110 7.64 2.08 -3.16
N PRO A 111 6.90 3.18 -3.03
CA PRO A 111 5.57 3.10 -2.43
C PRO A 111 4.67 2.20 -3.28
N THR A 112 3.94 1.32 -2.62
CA THR A 112 2.97 0.44 -3.25
C THR A 112 1.66 0.50 -2.49
N PHE A 113 0.57 0.27 -3.19
CA PHE A 113 -0.75 0.29 -2.59
C PHE A 113 -1.40 -1.07 -2.77
N TRP A 114 -1.77 -1.68 -1.66
CA TRP A 114 -2.46 -2.96 -1.68
C TRP A 114 -3.95 -2.70 -1.85
N THR A 115 -4.45 -2.83 -3.08
CA THR A 115 -5.81 -2.42 -3.43
C THR A 115 -6.87 -3.19 -2.67
N LYS A 116 -6.61 -4.46 -2.37
CA LYS A 116 -7.59 -5.28 -1.66
C LYS A 116 -7.75 -4.88 -0.20
N ARG A 117 -6.74 -4.24 0.38
CA ARG A 117 -6.77 -3.83 1.78
C ARG A 117 -6.78 -2.34 1.97
N GLY A 118 -6.54 -1.59 0.89
CA GLY A 118 -6.46 -0.15 1.01
C GLY A 118 -5.31 0.32 1.88
N SER A 119 -4.16 -0.36 1.81
CA SER A 119 -3.02 -0.02 2.65
C SER A 119 -1.80 0.33 1.83
N LEU A 120 -1.04 1.31 2.31
CA LEU A 120 0.22 1.73 1.72
C LEU A 120 1.36 0.95 2.34
N GLN A 121 2.30 0.58 1.48
CA GLN A 121 3.52 -0.12 1.89
C GLN A 121 4.71 0.49 1.16
N LEU A 122 5.91 0.20 1.64
CA LEU A 122 7.15 0.59 0.98
C LEU A 122 7.90 -0.68 0.63
N GLU A 123 7.87 -1.06 -0.64
CA GLU A 123 8.59 -2.27 -1.07
C GLU A 123 10.07 -1.93 -1.22
N ALA A 124 10.90 -2.50 -0.35
CA ALA A 124 12.31 -2.16 -0.27
C ALA A 124 13.16 -3.02 -1.20
N ASP A 125 14.14 -2.37 -1.83
CA ASP A 125 15.14 -3.10 -2.61
C ASP A 125 16.56 -2.85 -2.11
N ASP A 126 16.74 -1.99 -1.12
CA ASP A 126 18.05 -1.77 -0.48
C ASP A 126 17.85 -1.21 0.91
N ILE A 127 18.69 -1.62 1.84
CA ILE A 127 18.65 -1.15 3.23
C ILE A 127 20.08 -0.94 3.69
N ARG A 128 20.37 0.22 4.23
CA ARG A 128 21.72 0.55 4.70
C ARG A 128 21.69 1.12 6.10
N PRO A 129 22.64 0.74 6.96
CA PRO A 129 22.70 1.32 8.30
C PRO A 129 23.04 2.81 8.23
N VAL A 130 22.54 3.56 9.20
CA VAL A 130 22.86 4.98 9.35
C VAL A 130 23.93 5.13 10.40
N GLY A 131 24.90 5.96 10.07
CA GLY A 131 25.97 6.27 11.00
C GLY A 131 27.06 5.21 11.00
N SER A 132 27.87 5.27 12.00
CA SER A 132 29.00 4.35 12.14
C SER A 132 28.74 3.33 13.22
#